data_28f13df55c7d8389e71db7d4b6e9dd42
#
_entry.id   28f13df55c7d8389e71db7d4b6e9dd42
#
_cell.length_a   1.000
_cell.length_b   1.000
_cell.length_c   1.000
_cell.angle_alpha   90.00
_cell.angle_beta   90.00
_cell.angle_gamma   90.00
#
_symmetry.space_group_name_H-M   'P 1'
#
loop_
_entity.id
_entity.type
_entity.pdbx_description
1 polymer ?
#
loop_
_entity_poly.entity_id
_entity_poly.type
_entity_poly.pdbx_seq_one_letter_code
_entity_poly.pdbx_strand_id
1 'polypeptide(L)'
;VILDPTLVRDINMENIGDLLRYAISQSPKVRGIHFQPAGYFGRIPGKPAGNDRITLDELIYETERQSDGIVKAEELLPSCCDHPLCGFHGDFVADNGRLFPLLKQDNKVNICGSDSSAADKNRAFVAKRWLRPYKKTGSQQCGCGDIHNMDYFLDKVSTHGFTITSMLFQDAGTMDFSRLRRCSLHVYDNGKLIPFCAYYLSAWEQ
;
A
#
# COMPACT_ATOMS: atom_id res chain seq x y z
N VAL A 1 -10.58 4.22 -8.06
CA VAL A 1 -10.57 4.72 -6.69
C VAL A 1 -9.69 3.81 -5.85
N ILE A 2 -8.98 4.34 -4.85
CA ILE A 2 -8.34 3.60 -3.74
C ILE A 2 -9.11 3.99 -2.48
N LEU A 3 -9.39 3.02 -1.61
CA LEU A 3 -9.87 3.29 -0.26
C LEU A 3 -8.67 3.57 0.64
N ASP A 4 -8.79 4.54 1.52
CA ASP A 4 -7.70 4.98 2.40
C ASP A 4 -8.22 5.10 3.85
N PRO A 5 -8.47 3.97 4.53
CA PRO A 5 -8.90 3.98 5.91
C PRO A 5 -7.74 4.30 6.86
N THR A 6 -7.93 5.30 7.71
CA THR A 6 -7.05 5.50 8.86
C THR A 6 -7.33 4.44 9.90
N LEU A 7 -6.30 3.67 10.27
CA LEU A 7 -6.41 2.63 11.28
C LEU A 7 -6.03 3.17 12.67
N VAL A 8 -6.90 2.94 13.63
CA VAL A 8 -6.70 3.32 15.03
C VAL A 8 -6.94 2.10 15.90
N ARG A 9 -6.00 1.82 16.82
CA ARG A 9 -6.15 0.72 17.77
C ARG A 9 -7.44 0.87 18.56
N ASP A 10 -8.08 -0.23 18.89
CA ASP A 10 -9.35 -0.32 19.66
C ASP A 10 -10.57 0.38 19.01
N ILE A 11 -10.39 0.92 17.78
CA ILE A 11 -11.50 1.52 17.03
C ILE A 11 -11.85 0.69 15.80
N ASN A 12 -10.89 0.45 14.90
CA ASN A 12 -11.16 -0.21 13.62
C ASN A 12 -10.07 -1.18 13.16
N MET A 13 -9.09 -1.48 14.01
CA MET A 13 -8.04 -2.47 13.70
C MET A 13 -8.63 -3.86 13.42
N GLU A 14 -9.74 -4.22 14.10
CA GLU A 14 -10.45 -5.49 13.91
C GLU A 14 -11.30 -5.54 12.62
N ASN A 15 -11.36 -4.46 11.86
CA ASN A 15 -12.19 -4.36 10.66
C ASN A 15 -11.37 -4.46 9.34
N ILE A 16 -10.08 -4.76 9.43
CA ILE A 16 -9.17 -4.84 8.26
C ILE A 16 -9.72 -5.84 7.23
N GLY A 17 -10.14 -7.02 7.68
CA GLY A 17 -10.68 -8.05 6.80
C GLY A 17 -11.97 -7.63 6.08
N ASP A 18 -12.90 -6.97 6.79
CA ASP A 18 -14.15 -6.48 6.21
C ASP A 18 -13.91 -5.35 5.21
N LEU A 19 -13.02 -4.42 5.54
CA LEU A 19 -12.61 -3.35 4.65
C LEU A 19 -11.98 -3.90 3.36
N LEU A 20 -11.13 -4.92 3.50
CA LEU A 20 -10.49 -5.58 2.37
C LEU A 20 -11.52 -6.31 1.48
N ARG A 21 -12.38 -7.12 2.07
CA ARG A 21 -13.46 -7.83 1.35
C ARG A 21 -14.38 -6.84 0.63
N TYR A 22 -14.76 -5.75 1.30
CA TYR A 22 -15.54 -4.70 0.68
C TYR A 22 -14.79 -4.07 -0.52
N ALA A 23 -13.53 -3.70 -0.35
CA ALA A 23 -12.72 -3.12 -1.43
C ALA A 23 -12.63 -4.06 -2.65
N ILE A 24 -12.40 -5.35 -2.42
CA ILE A 24 -12.34 -6.38 -3.48
C ILE A 24 -13.71 -6.51 -4.20
N SER A 25 -14.80 -6.50 -3.45
CA SER A 25 -16.15 -6.61 -4.03
C SER A 25 -16.51 -5.46 -4.96
N GLN A 26 -15.87 -4.30 -4.79
CA GLN A 26 -16.08 -3.11 -5.62
C GLN A 26 -15.11 -3.05 -6.83
N SER A 27 -14.27 -4.08 -7.03
CA SER A 27 -13.41 -4.17 -8.22
C SER A 27 -14.27 -4.28 -9.50
N PRO A 28 -13.89 -3.64 -10.60
CA PRO A 28 -12.69 -2.84 -10.87
C PRO A 28 -12.82 -1.33 -10.57
N LYS A 29 -13.92 -0.88 -9.97
CA LYS A 29 -14.09 0.54 -9.60
C LYS A 29 -13.13 0.93 -8.48
N VAL A 30 -13.05 0.10 -7.44
CA VAL A 30 -12.01 0.17 -6.42
C VAL A 30 -10.81 -0.65 -6.90
N ARG A 31 -9.65 -0.05 -6.93
CA ARG A 31 -8.40 -0.61 -7.45
C ARG A 31 -7.37 -0.89 -6.37
N GLY A 32 -7.75 -0.73 -5.13
CA GLY A 32 -6.88 -1.03 -4.01
C GLY A 32 -7.36 -0.42 -2.70
N ILE A 33 -6.63 -0.76 -1.67
CA ILE A 33 -6.79 -0.23 -0.33
C ILE A 33 -5.41 0.20 0.20
N HIS A 34 -5.37 1.38 0.82
CA HIS A 34 -4.21 1.90 1.51
C HIS A 34 -4.51 1.95 2.99
N PHE A 35 -3.92 1.08 3.77
CA PHE A 35 -4.05 1.12 5.22
C PHE A 35 -3.12 2.19 5.80
N GLN A 36 -3.70 3.18 6.45
CA GLN A 36 -2.98 4.30 7.05
C GLN A 36 -3.04 4.19 8.58
N PRO A 37 -2.07 3.53 9.26
CA PRO A 37 -1.99 3.60 10.72
C PRO A 37 -1.90 5.04 11.20
N ALA A 38 -2.65 5.37 12.25
CA ALA A 38 -2.66 6.71 12.82
C ALA A 38 -1.27 7.11 13.30
N GLY A 39 -0.78 8.25 12.80
CA GLY A 39 0.45 8.88 13.27
C GLY A 39 0.14 9.92 14.34
N TYR A 40 0.94 9.93 15.40
CA TYR A 40 0.73 10.83 16.54
C TYR A 40 1.61 12.06 16.40
N PHE A 41 1.26 12.94 15.46
CA PHE A 41 1.92 14.22 15.22
C PHE A 41 0.89 15.34 14.95
N GLY A 42 1.29 16.60 15.10
CA GLY A 42 0.38 17.73 14.95
C GLY A 42 -0.60 17.83 16.15
N ARG A 43 -1.85 18.16 15.88
CA ARG A 43 -2.89 18.33 16.91
C ARG A 43 -3.48 16.98 17.29
N ILE A 44 -3.02 16.40 18.36
CA ILE A 44 -3.58 15.15 18.91
C ILE A 44 -4.18 15.41 20.31
N PRO A 45 -5.27 14.73 20.68
CA PRO A 45 -5.87 14.84 21.99
C PRO A 45 -5.07 14.03 23.03
N GLY A 46 -4.00 14.61 23.57
CA GLY A 46 -3.18 13.98 24.62
C GLY A 46 -1.95 13.23 24.08
N LYS A 47 -1.11 12.73 24.98
CA LYS A 47 0.09 11.95 24.64
C LYS A 47 -0.33 10.50 24.37
N PRO A 48 0.08 9.91 23.24
CA PRO A 48 -0.20 8.50 22.96
C PRO A 48 0.52 7.61 23.97
N ALA A 49 -0.16 6.59 24.47
CA ALA A 49 0.47 5.51 25.21
C ALA A 49 1.32 4.64 24.26
N GLY A 50 2.27 3.87 24.80
CA GLY A 50 3.14 3.02 23.97
C GLY A 50 2.35 2.01 23.14
N ASN A 51 1.23 1.53 23.68
CA ASN A 51 0.38 0.53 23.03
C ASN A 51 -0.62 1.11 22.02
N ASP A 52 -0.75 2.42 21.88
CA ASP A 52 -1.69 3.03 20.93
C ASP A 52 -1.20 2.90 19.48
N ARG A 53 0.10 2.70 19.30
CA ARG A 53 0.72 2.63 17.97
C ARG A 53 0.55 1.24 17.36
N ILE A 54 0.15 1.23 16.09
CA ILE A 54 0.11 0.03 15.26
C ILE A 54 1.47 -0.11 14.58
N THR A 55 2.10 -1.28 14.67
CA THR A 55 3.35 -1.57 13.98
C THR A 55 3.11 -2.19 12.61
N LEU A 56 4.14 -2.19 11.75
CA LEU A 56 4.00 -2.69 10.38
C LEU A 56 3.81 -4.21 10.34
N ASP A 57 4.54 -4.92 11.18
CA ASP A 57 4.45 -6.38 11.34
C ASP A 57 3.08 -6.80 11.90
N GLU A 58 2.56 -6.08 12.88
CA GLU A 58 1.21 -6.29 13.40
C GLU A 58 0.16 -6.09 12.30
N LEU A 59 0.29 -5.03 11.51
CA LEU A 59 -0.64 -4.77 10.40
C LEU A 59 -0.59 -5.86 9.32
N ILE A 60 0.60 -6.34 8.98
CA ILE A 60 0.77 -7.46 8.04
C ILE A 60 0.11 -8.73 8.60
N TYR A 61 0.39 -9.05 9.86
CA TYR A 61 -0.20 -10.20 10.54
C TYR A 61 -1.73 -10.13 10.58
N GLU A 62 -2.28 -8.98 10.97
CA GLU A 62 -3.73 -8.77 11.04
C GLU A 62 -4.39 -8.81 9.65
N THR A 63 -3.71 -8.30 8.62
CA THR A 63 -4.20 -8.39 7.24
C THR A 63 -4.33 -9.85 6.80
N GLU A 64 -3.33 -10.69 7.07
CA GLU A 64 -3.41 -12.12 6.76
C GLU A 64 -4.50 -12.81 7.58
N ARG A 65 -4.47 -12.63 8.91
CA ARG A 65 -5.40 -13.27 9.85
C ARG A 65 -6.86 -12.97 9.51
N GLN A 66 -7.19 -11.69 9.31
CA GLN A 66 -8.57 -11.24 9.12
C GLN A 66 -9.08 -11.42 7.69
N SER A 67 -8.18 -11.62 6.73
CA SER A 67 -8.57 -11.86 5.34
C SER A 67 -8.98 -13.30 5.06
N ASP A 68 -8.87 -14.20 6.03
CA ASP A 68 -9.18 -15.64 5.87
C ASP A 68 -8.42 -16.26 4.69
N GLY A 69 -7.15 -15.90 4.51
CA GLY A 69 -6.28 -16.44 3.48
C GLY A 69 -6.46 -15.83 2.09
N ILE A 70 -7.22 -14.73 1.95
CA ILE A 70 -7.28 -13.96 0.69
C ILE A 70 -5.92 -13.33 0.39
N VAL A 71 -5.21 -12.89 1.43
CA VAL A 71 -3.87 -12.30 1.36
C VAL A 71 -2.95 -13.00 2.33
N LYS A 72 -1.73 -13.31 1.89
CA LYS A 72 -0.68 -13.87 2.75
C LYS A 72 0.36 -12.81 3.08
N ALA A 73 0.96 -12.90 4.26
CA ALA A 73 2.01 -11.99 4.70
C ALA A 73 3.19 -11.92 3.71
N GLU A 74 3.57 -13.06 3.11
CA GLU A 74 4.65 -13.16 2.13
C GLU A 74 4.39 -12.42 0.81
N GLU A 75 3.13 -12.04 0.54
CA GLU A 75 2.71 -11.29 -0.64
C GLU A 75 2.79 -9.77 -0.43
N LEU A 76 3.02 -9.34 0.82
CA LEU A 76 3.16 -7.94 1.21
C LEU A 76 4.65 -7.58 1.34
N LEU A 77 5.19 -6.96 0.32
CA LEU A 77 6.61 -6.67 0.19
C LEU A 77 6.96 -5.27 0.70
N PRO A 78 8.15 -5.05 1.28
CA PRO A 78 8.59 -3.72 1.65
C PRO A 78 8.59 -2.75 0.47
N SER A 79 8.36 -1.46 0.73
CA SER A 79 8.46 -0.41 -0.27
C SER A 79 9.89 -0.32 -0.83
N CYS A 80 10.02 -0.29 -2.16
CA CYS A 80 11.33 -0.17 -2.82
C CYS A 80 11.92 1.24 -2.77
N CYS A 81 11.10 2.28 -2.58
CA CYS A 81 11.53 3.68 -2.66
C CYS A 81 11.89 4.28 -1.32
N ASP A 82 11.37 3.70 -0.22
CA ASP A 82 11.55 4.17 1.14
C ASP A 82 12.33 3.15 1.99
N HIS A 83 12.50 3.48 3.25
CA HIS A 83 13.04 2.51 4.20
C HIS A 83 12.04 1.34 4.37
N PRO A 84 12.51 0.07 4.45
CA PRO A 84 11.62 -1.10 4.56
C PRO A 84 10.60 -1.02 5.70
N LEU A 85 10.93 -0.33 6.79
CA LEU A 85 10.02 -0.11 7.92
C LEU A 85 9.03 1.05 7.72
N CYS A 86 9.01 1.68 6.54
CA CYS A 86 8.06 2.75 6.25
C CYS A 86 6.73 2.26 5.69
N GLY A 87 6.69 1.08 5.10
CA GLY A 87 5.47 0.55 4.54
C GLY A 87 5.67 -0.72 3.75
N PHE A 88 4.57 -1.23 3.23
CA PHE A 88 4.54 -2.38 2.34
C PHE A 88 3.64 -2.13 1.13
N HIS A 89 3.78 -2.97 0.13
CA HIS A 89 2.86 -3.06 -1.01
C HIS A 89 2.66 -4.52 -1.40
N GLY A 90 1.46 -4.83 -1.85
CA GLY A 90 1.12 -6.08 -2.51
C GLY A 90 0.37 -5.77 -3.81
N ASP A 91 0.72 -6.48 -4.87
CA ASP A 91 0.17 -6.29 -6.20
C ASP A 91 -0.58 -7.54 -6.66
N PHE A 92 -1.85 -7.38 -6.98
CA PHE A 92 -2.78 -8.48 -7.26
C PHE A 92 -3.63 -8.22 -8.49
N VAL A 93 -4.27 -9.28 -8.95
CA VAL A 93 -5.44 -9.22 -9.82
C VAL A 93 -6.65 -9.67 -9.03
N ALA A 94 -7.71 -8.86 -9.01
CA ALA A 94 -8.97 -9.23 -8.39
C ALA A 94 -9.85 -9.96 -9.40
N ASP A 95 -10.26 -11.20 -9.08
CA ASP A 95 -11.20 -11.97 -9.88
C ASP A 95 -12.12 -12.80 -9.00
N ASN A 96 -13.43 -12.67 -9.21
CA ASN A 96 -14.45 -13.41 -8.47
C ASN A 96 -14.29 -13.39 -6.93
N GLY A 97 -13.97 -12.23 -6.37
CA GLY A 97 -13.80 -12.05 -4.92
C GLY A 97 -12.47 -12.60 -4.36
N ARG A 98 -11.57 -13.07 -5.21
CA ARG A 98 -10.24 -13.54 -4.86
C ARG A 98 -9.17 -12.59 -5.35
N LEU A 99 -8.00 -12.64 -4.71
CA LEU A 99 -6.80 -11.94 -5.14
C LEU A 99 -5.75 -12.95 -5.61
N PHE A 100 -5.19 -12.68 -6.79
CA PHE A 100 -4.10 -13.47 -7.37
C PHE A 100 -2.85 -12.60 -7.37
N PRO A 101 -1.78 -12.99 -6.64
CA PRO A 101 -0.57 -12.17 -6.54
C PRO A 101 0.16 -12.07 -7.88
N LEU A 102 0.63 -10.88 -8.23
CA LEU A 102 1.40 -10.63 -9.45
C LEU A 102 2.91 -10.78 -9.24
N LEU A 103 3.37 -10.66 -8.01
CA LEU A 103 4.77 -10.81 -7.63
C LEU A 103 4.90 -12.01 -6.69
N LYS A 104 5.76 -12.96 -7.06
CA LYS A 104 6.23 -14.00 -6.15
C LYS A 104 7.60 -13.61 -5.61
N GLN A 105 7.88 -13.98 -4.35
CA GLN A 105 9.12 -13.69 -3.63
C GLN A 105 10.39 -14.25 -4.31
N ASP A 106 10.25 -15.21 -5.25
CA ASP A 106 11.35 -15.82 -6.00
C ASP A 106 12.07 -14.86 -6.97
N ASN A 107 11.43 -13.77 -7.34
CA ASN A 107 12.13 -12.70 -8.02
C ASN A 107 12.92 -11.93 -6.94
N LYS A 108 14.23 -12.18 -6.84
CA LYS A 108 15.17 -11.37 -6.07
C LYS A 108 14.94 -9.91 -6.45
N VAL A 109 14.01 -9.29 -5.75
CA VAL A 109 13.82 -7.85 -5.83
C VAL A 109 15.15 -7.29 -5.37
N ASN A 110 15.88 -6.67 -6.28
CA ASN A 110 17.03 -5.87 -5.91
C ASN A 110 16.50 -4.79 -4.97
N ILE A 111 16.58 -5.11 -3.68
CA ILE A 111 16.21 -4.20 -2.60
C ILE A 111 17.06 -2.97 -2.82
N CYS A 112 16.44 -1.95 -3.37
CA CYS A 112 16.94 -0.59 -3.55
C CYS A 112 18.46 -0.42 -3.42
N GLY A 113 19.18 -0.70 -4.49
CA GLY A 113 20.40 0.04 -4.74
C GLY A 113 20.01 1.51 -4.96
N SER A 114 20.83 2.44 -4.54
CA SER A 114 20.73 3.90 -4.73
C SER A 114 20.76 4.35 -6.21
N ASP A 115 20.28 3.50 -7.10
CA ASP A 115 20.31 3.74 -8.55
C ASP A 115 19.01 4.46 -8.95
N SER A 116 19.16 5.68 -9.48
CA SER A 116 18.08 6.49 -10.06
C SER A 116 17.22 5.71 -11.06
N SER A 117 17.78 4.69 -11.70
CA SER A 117 17.08 3.79 -12.62
C SER A 117 15.97 2.97 -11.94
N ALA A 118 16.08 2.66 -10.65
CA ALA A 118 15.08 1.86 -9.92
C ALA A 118 13.81 2.69 -9.67
N ALA A 119 13.95 3.96 -9.29
CA ALA A 119 12.82 4.87 -9.09
C ALA A 119 12.08 5.15 -10.41
N ASP A 120 12.79 5.29 -11.52
CA ASP A 120 12.19 5.51 -12.84
C ASP A 120 11.47 4.28 -13.35
N LYS A 121 12.02 3.09 -13.15
CA LYS A 121 11.34 1.80 -13.44
C LYS A 121 10.06 1.65 -12.63
N ASN A 122 10.12 1.98 -11.34
CA ASN A 122 8.93 1.92 -10.48
C ASN A 122 7.86 2.94 -10.89
N ARG A 123 8.26 4.18 -11.21
CA ARG A 123 7.34 5.19 -11.77
C ARG A 123 6.67 4.72 -13.06
N ALA A 124 7.44 4.16 -13.97
CA ALA A 124 6.93 3.63 -15.23
C ALA A 124 5.97 2.45 -15.02
N PHE A 125 6.31 1.56 -14.09
CA PHE A 125 5.45 0.44 -13.71
C PHE A 125 4.11 0.92 -13.14
N VAL A 126 4.16 1.84 -12.18
CA VAL A 126 2.95 2.44 -11.57
C VAL A 126 2.13 3.18 -12.62
N ALA A 127 2.76 4.03 -13.45
CA ALA A 127 2.06 4.75 -14.51
C ALA A 127 1.35 3.80 -15.49
N LYS A 128 2.05 2.75 -15.95
CA LYS A 128 1.47 1.73 -16.84
C LYS A 128 0.29 1.01 -16.20
N ARG A 129 0.37 0.72 -14.92
CA ARG A 129 -0.68 0.02 -14.18
C ARG A 129 -1.94 0.88 -14.00
N TRP A 130 -1.78 2.20 -13.89
CA TRP A 130 -2.92 3.12 -13.76
C TRP A 130 -3.53 3.53 -15.09
N LEU A 131 -2.85 3.32 -16.21
CA LEU A 131 -3.41 3.51 -17.54
C LEU A 131 -4.49 2.44 -17.77
N ARG A 132 -5.74 2.87 -17.93
CA ARG A 132 -6.81 1.98 -18.39
C ARG A 132 -6.76 1.94 -19.92
N PRO A 133 -6.63 0.76 -20.54
CA PRO A 133 -6.80 0.68 -21.96
C PRO A 133 -8.23 1.12 -22.33
N TYR A 134 -8.35 2.02 -23.26
CA TYR A 134 -9.64 2.39 -23.84
C TYR A 134 -10.23 1.14 -24.48
N LYS A 135 -11.32 0.59 -23.91
CA LYS A 135 -12.01 -0.54 -24.54
C LYS A 135 -12.61 -0.06 -25.85
N LYS A 136 -12.06 -0.51 -26.98
CA LYS A 136 -12.79 -0.47 -28.25
C LYS A 136 -14.05 -1.30 -28.06
N THR A 137 -15.21 -0.65 -28.14
CA THR A 137 -16.53 -1.29 -28.14
C THR A 137 -16.54 -2.29 -29.30
N GLY A 138 -16.46 -3.58 -29.04
CA GLY A 138 -16.52 -4.60 -30.11
C GLY A 138 -15.96 -5.98 -29.80
N SER A 139 -15.24 -6.20 -28.72
CA SER A 139 -14.86 -7.56 -28.34
C SER A 139 -15.95 -8.18 -27.49
N GLN A 140 -16.69 -9.12 -28.06
CA GLN A 140 -17.59 -10.02 -27.35
C GLN A 140 -16.78 -10.73 -26.25
N GLN A 141 -17.00 -10.34 -24.99
CA GLN A 141 -16.50 -11.08 -23.84
C GLN A 141 -17.26 -12.40 -23.79
N CYS A 142 -16.60 -13.47 -24.15
CA CYS A 142 -17.05 -14.81 -23.78
C CYS A 142 -16.96 -14.91 -22.26
N GLY A 143 -18.11 -15.02 -21.58
CA GLY A 143 -18.21 -14.96 -20.12
C GLY A 143 -17.69 -16.19 -19.35
N CYS A 144 -16.83 -17.00 -19.96
CA CYS A 144 -16.31 -18.25 -19.41
C CYS A 144 -14.78 -18.27 -19.32
N GLY A 145 -14.17 -17.14 -18.94
CA GLY A 145 -12.71 -17.09 -18.79
C GLY A 145 -12.26 -17.72 -17.47
N ASP A 146 -11.29 -18.61 -17.55
CA ASP A 146 -10.56 -19.14 -16.40
C ASP A 146 -9.28 -18.31 -16.20
N ILE A 147 -8.96 -17.94 -14.95
CA ILE A 147 -7.75 -17.22 -14.58
C ILE A 147 -6.46 -17.96 -15.00
N HIS A 148 -6.53 -19.25 -15.24
CA HIS A 148 -5.45 -20.07 -15.80
C HIS A 148 -5.25 -19.91 -17.32
N ASN A 149 -6.22 -19.29 -18.01
CA ASN A 149 -6.05 -18.92 -19.42
C ASN A 149 -5.24 -17.63 -19.52
N MET A 150 -4.13 -17.62 -20.26
CA MET A 150 -3.20 -16.51 -20.35
C MET A 150 -3.86 -15.23 -20.88
N ASP A 151 -4.68 -15.34 -21.92
CA ASP A 151 -5.35 -14.16 -22.53
C ASP A 151 -6.36 -13.54 -21.55
N TYR A 152 -7.12 -14.38 -20.86
CA TYR A 152 -8.03 -13.94 -19.81
C TYR A 152 -7.28 -13.29 -18.66
N PHE A 153 -6.17 -13.90 -18.20
CA PHE A 153 -5.33 -13.35 -17.14
C PHE A 153 -4.76 -11.99 -17.53
N LEU A 154 -4.21 -11.83 -18.74
CA LEU A 154 -3.66 -10.55 -19.22
C LEU A 154 -4.74 -9.45 -19.33
N ASP A 155 -5.95 -9.80 -19.78
CA ASP A 155 -7.08 -8.87 -19.75
C ASP A 155 -7.41 -8.44 -18.31
N LYS A 156 -7.45 -9.39 -17.39
CA LYS A 156 -7.69 -9.11 -15.98
C LYS A 156 -6.58 -8.27 -15.33
N VAL A 157 -5.32 -8.53 -15.63
CA VAL A 157 -4.19 -7.68 -15.16
C VAL A 157 -4.40 -6.22 -15.56
N SER A 158 -4.85 -5.99 -16.80
CA SER A 158 -5.05 -4.65 -17.33
C SER A 158 -6.28 -3.94 -16.76
N THR A 159 -7.34 -4.69 -16.43
CA THR A 159 -8.66 -4.16 -16.05
C THR A 159 -8.94 -4.24 -14.56
N HIS A 160 -8.51 -5.31 -13.88
CA HIS A 160 -8.82 -5.64 -12.49
C HIS A 160 -7.57 -5.66 -11.59
N GLY A 161 -6.50 -4.96 -11.96
CA GLY A 161 -5.36 -4.79 -11.08
C GLY A 161 -5.78 -4.18 -9.74
N PHE A 162 -5.33 -4.77 -8.63
CA PHE A 162 -5.64 -4.39 -7.27
C PHE A 162 -4.37 -4.26 -6.43
N THR A 163 -4.26 -3.23 -5.61
CA THR A 163 -3.10 -3.02 -4.73
C THR A 163 -3.52 -2.98 -3.28
N ILE A 164 -2.69 -3.55 -2.42
CA ILE A 164 -2.77 -3.37 -0.98
C ILE A 164 -1.48 -2.68 -0.56
N THR A 165 -1.61 -1.53 0.07
CA THR A 165 -0.45 -0.74 0.49
C THR A 165 -0.64 -0.22 1.91
N SER A 166 0.46 0.09 2.57
CA SER A 166 0.45 0.81 3.83
C SER A 166 1.65 1.75 3.90
N MET A 167 1.49 2.84 4.62
CA MET A 167 2.58 3.72 5.00
C MET A 167 2.47 4.06 6.48
N LEU A 168 3.56 3.80 7.21
CA LEU A 168 3.68 4.06 8.65
C LEU A 168 4.49 5.32 8.87
N PHE A 169 3.87 6.38 9.34
CA PHE A 169 4.54 7.61 9.71
C PHE A 169 5.19 7.50 11.10
N GLN A 170 6.28 8.24 11.27
CA GLN A 170 6.97 8.35 12.55
C GLN A 170 6.44 9.56 13.32
N ASP A 171 6.42 9.44 14.63
CA ASP A 171 6.19 10.52 15.57
C ASP A 171 7.44 10.74 16.46
N ALA A 172 7.39 11.72 17.37
CA ALA A 172 8.51 12.03 18.25
C ALA A 172 8.96 10.85 19.12
N GLY A 173 8.05 9.93 19.46
CA GLY A 173 8.35 8.74 20.26
C GLY A 173 8.92 7.55 19.47
N THR A 174 8.84 7.59 18.14
CA THR A 174 9.25 6.49 17.26
C THR A 174 10.27 6.91 16.21
N MET A 175 10.94 8.07 16.42
CA MET A 175 11.84 8.66 15.45
C MET A 175 13.07 7.78 15.18
N ASP A 176 13.23 7.41 13.91
CA ASP A 176 14.39 6.72 13.38
C ASP A 176 15.01 7.54 12.25
N PHE A 177 16.25 8.02 12.48
CA PHE A 177 16.97 8.85 11.52
C PHE A 177 17.37 8.09 10.25
N SER A 178 17.53 6.77 10.30
CA SER A 178 17.81 5.97 9.10
C SER A 178 16.62 5.98 8.15
N ARG A 179 15.41 5.93 8.68
CA ARG A 179 14.17 6.10 7.91
C ARG A 179 14.06 7.50 7.31
N LEU A 180 14.37 8.54 8.09
CA LEU A 180 14.32 9.93 7.59
C LEU A 180 15.30 10.17 6.44
N ARG A 181 16.51 9.61 6.51
CA ARG A 181 17.53 9.76 5.44
C ARG A 181 17.12 9.11 4.13
N ARG A 182 16.24 8.13 4.16
CA ARG A 182 15.74 7.40 2.98
C ARG A 182 14.31 7.78 2.60
N CYS A 183 13.75 8.80 3.23
CA CYS A 183 12.39 9.23 2.97
C CYS A 183 12.27 9.80 1.55
N SER A 184 11.31 9.30 0.78
CA SER A 184 10.97 9.85 -0.55
C SER A 184 9.89 10.92 -0.48
N LEU A 185 9.16 11.00 0.65
CA LEU A 185 8.09 11.95 0.87
C LEU A 185 8.61 13.18 1.60
N HIS A 186 8.53 14.35 0.95
CA HIS A 186 9.03 15.61 1.49
C HIS A 186 7.96 16.69 1.45
N VAL A 187 8.04 17.61 2.42
CA VAL A 187 7.33 18.88 2.40
C VAL A 187 8.29 19.96 1.91
N TYR A 188 7.84 20.76 0.95
CA TYR A 188 8.59 21.95 0.54
C TYR A 188 8.22 23.11 1.46
N ASP A 189 9.20 23.66 2.14
CA ASP A 189 9.05 24.83 3.01
C ASP A 189 10.27 25.76 2.91
N ASN A 190 10.02 27.04 2.61
CA ASN A 190 11.03 28.09 2.54
C ASN A 190 12.31 27.70 1.77
N GLY A 191 12.17 27.09 0.59
CA GLY A 191 13.29 26.70 -0.26
C GLY A 191 13.96 25.39 0.15
N LYS A 192 13.43 24.65 1.12
CA LYS A 192 13.97 23.38 1.60
C LYS A 192 13.00 22.23 1.38
N LEU A 193 13.55 21.05 1.11
CA LEU A 193 12.80 19.79 1.13
C LEU A 193 13.05 19.12 2.48
N ILE A 194 12.00 19.00 3.27
CA ILE A 194 12.06 18.42 4.62
C ILE A 194 11.31 17.09 4.61
N PRO A 195 11.90 15.98 5.08
CA PRO A 195 11.19 14.72 5.21
C PRO A 195 9.87 14.89 5.97
N PHE A 196 8.79 14.31 5.44
CA PHE A 196 7.42 14.49 5.94
C PHE A 196 7.31 14.30 7.46
N CYS A 197 7.83 13.17 7.98
CA CYS A 197 7.78 12.91 9.41
C CYS A 197 8.55 13.95 10.23
N ALA A 198 9.69 14.46 9.74
CA ALA A 198 10.46 15.50 10.42
C ALA A 198 9.74 16.85 10.43
N TYR A 199 9.08 17.21 9.32
CA TYR A 199 8.35 18.47 9.21
C TYR A 199 7.23 18.58 10.26
N TYR A 200 6.46 17.51 10.42
CA TYR A 200 5.32 17.52 11.35
C TYR A 200 5.70 17.31 12.83
N LEU A 201 6.95 16.96 13.13
CA LEU A 201 7.43 16.91 14.52
C LEU A 201 7.52 18.28 15.17
N SER A 202 7.90 19.30 14.41
CA SER A 202 8.03 20.68 14.91
C SER A 202 6.68 21.38 15.17
N ALA A 203 5.57 20.76 14.79
CA ALA A 203 4.24 21.33 14.97
C ALA A 203 3.70 21.29 16.43
N TRP A 204 4.49 20.76 17.39
CA TRP A 204 4.10 20.70 18.80
C TRP A 204 4.35 22.00 19.57
N GLU A 205 5.08 22.96 19.00
CA GLU A 205 5.46 24.22 19.65
C GLU A 205 4.59 25.42 19.25
N GLN A 206 3.44 25.20 18.61
CA GLN A 206 2.53 26.29 18.24
C GLN A 206 1.17 26.18 18.92
#